data_53bb2e2f81eaa821b4dac3705a6ce786
#
_entry.id   53bb2e2f81eaa821b4dac3705a6ce786
#
_cell.length_a   1.000
_cell.length_b   1.000
_cell.length_c   1.000
_cell.angle_alpha   90.00
_cell.angle_beta   90.00
_cell.angle_gamma   90.00
#
_symmetry.space_group_name_H-M   'P 1'
#
loop_
_entity.id
_entity.type
_entity.pdbx_description
1 polymer ?
#
loop_
_entity_poly.entity_id
_entity_poly.type
_entity_poly.pdbx_seq_one_letter_code
_entity_poly.pdbx_strand_id
1 'polypeptide(L)'
;SSTSTHLMGGEITYTCIDSGPNAGYYVFNVVIYRDCQGIPIDTMTNLNVHNHPSLQTINLNYIESNDISPQCNTIDGQNMMYSCGGNNLGYSGNGVGAVEEHIYRSDTIRIIGSPDLNGWHFTWSDCCRNGSIINIDNPNNYGFTLRTTMYPFVDSSGITWPNNDECFDNSPVFYEKPRTILETNNGYNSSSILNGFTYSHNAYDQELDSLSYEFAPPLDESGYDYLNPNSTAIPFVPPFSYNIPI
;
A
#
# COMPACT_ATOMS: atom_id res chain seq x y z
N SER A 1 7.76 -21.62 -15.92
CA SER A 1 7.74 -21.44 -14.46
C SER A 1 7.39 -19.98 -14.23
N SER A 2 6.19 -19.73 -13.80
CA SER A 2 5.72 -18.39 -13.42
C SER A 2 6.45 -18.02 -12.14
N THR A 3 7.35 -17.07 -12.25
CA THR A 3 8.05 -16.49 -11.11
C THR A 3 7.18 -15.34 -10.62
N SER A 4 6.30 -15.58 -9.65
CA SER A 4 5.43 -14.58 -9.05
C SER A 4 6.15 -13.88 -7.89
N THR A 5 6.07 -12.56 -7.83
CA THR A 5 6.59 -11.78 -6.70
C THR A 5 5.75 -11.94 -5.44
N HIS A 6 4.54 -12.50 -5.55
CA HIS A 6 3.61 -12.71 -4.45
C HIS A 6 3.31 -11.43 -3.65
N LEU A 7 3.06 -10.34 -4.35
CA LEU A 7 2.66 -9.08 -3.74
C LEU A 7 1.33 -9.22 -3.01
N MET A 8 1.26 -8.70 -1.81
CA MET A 8 0.11 -8.85 -0.91
C MET A 8 -0.59 -7.52 -0.65
N GLY A 9 0.17 -6.43 -0.56
CA GLY A 9 -0.34 -5.11 -0.25
C GLY A 9 0.76 -4.07 -0.19
N GLY A 10 0.40 -2.86 0.16
CA GLY A 10 1.34 -1.77 0.37
C GLY A 10 0.64 -0.43 0.49
N GLU A 11 1.43 0.61 0.69
CA GLU A 11 0.97 1.98 0.75
C GLU A 11 1.99 2.94 0.18
N ILE A 12 1.52 4.07 -0.32
CA ILE A 12 2.34 5.22 -0.72
C ILE A 12 1.90 6.39 0.13
N THR A 13 2.84 6.96 0.88
CA THR A 13 2.63 8.16 1.68
C THR A 13 3.59 9.25 1.26
N TYR A 14 3.23 10.51 1.49
CA TYR A 14 4.11 11.65 1.30
C TYR A 14 4.07 12.57 2.50
N THR A 15 5.20 13.19 2.77
CA THR A 15 5.36 14.18 3.84
C THR A 15 6.01 15.43 3.27
N CYS A 16 5.44 16.59 3.56
CA CYS A 16 6.04 17.87 3.26
C CYS A 16 6.99 18.29 4.38
N ILE A 17 8.13 18.85 4.02
CA ILE A 17 9.12 19.39 4.98
C ILE A 17 8.71 20.82 5.32
N ASP A 18 8.31 21.07 6.54
CA ASP A 18 7.76 22.36 7.00
C ASP A 18 8.81 23.41 7.40
N SER A 19 10.06 22.99 7.57
CA SER A 19 11.11 23.89 8.06
C SER A 19 12.52 23.56 7.55
N GLY A 20 13.43 24.51 7.66
CA GLY A 20 14.82 24.36 7.25
C GLY A 20 15.06 24.65 5.75
N PRO A 21 16.24 24.24 5.22
CA PRO A 21 16.64 24.60 3.84
C PRO A 21 15.81 23.90 2.76
N ASN A 22 15.08 22.84 3.12
CA ASN A 22 14.22 22.08 2.22
C ASN A 22 12.73 22.30 2.52
N ALA A 23 12.36 23.37 3.20
CA ALA A 23 10.95 23.70 3.42
C ALA A 23 10.18 23.76 2.08
N GLY A 24 8.98 23.18 2.05
CA GLY A 24 8.16 23.04 0.83
C GLY A 24 8.55 21.88 -0.09
N TYR A 25 9.57 21.11 0.27
CA TYR A 25 9.92 19.86 -0.43
C TYR A 25 9.16 18.67 0.14
N TYR A 26 8.95 17.67 -0.68
CA TYR A 26 8.25 16.44 -0.32
C TYR A 26 9.22 15.25 -0.24
N VAL A 27 8.88 14.32 0.62
CA VAL A 27 9.50 12.99 0.70
C VAL A 27 8.40 11.96 0.56
N PHE A 28 8.57 11.02 -0.35
CA PHE A 28 7.66 9.89 -0.54
C PHE A 28 8.21 8.66 0.16
N ASN A 29 7.32 7.95 0.86
CA ASN A 29 7.60 6.63 1.41
C ASN A 29 6.69 5.62 0.73
N VAL A 30 7.26 4.47 0.40
CA VAL A 30 6.52 3.34 -0.16
C VAL A 30 6.81 2.12 0.68
N VAL A 31 5.76 1.50 1.17
CA VAL A 31 5.82 0.25 1.91
C VAL A 31 5.15 -0.84 1.09
N ILE A 32 5.83 -1.96 0.89
CA ILE A 32 5.34 -3.08 0.10
C ILE A 32 5.39 -4.33 0.96
N TYR A 33 4.28 -5.07 0.99
CA TYR A 33 4.14 -6.35 1.67
C TYR A 33 4.16 -7.47 0.64
N ARG A 34 5.01 -8.48 0.88
CA ARG A 34 5.08 -9.65 0.01
C ARG A 34 5.15 -10.95 0.81
N ASP A 35 4.77 -12.04 0.17
CA ASP A 35 5.04 -13.39 0.65
C ASP A 35 6.55 -13.68 0.51
N CYS A 36 7.18 -14.17 1.56
CA CYS A 36 8.62 -14.44 1.58
C CYS A 36 9.07 -15.52 0.59
N GLN A 37 8.15 -16.38 0.13
CA GLN A 37 8.44 -17.36 -0.93
C GLN A 37 8.44 -16.77 -2.34
N GLY A 38 8.01 -15.51 -2.47
CA GLY A 38 8.02 -14.80 -3.75
C GLY A 38 9.42 -14.40 -4.21
N ILE A 39 9.53 -13.92 -5.44
CA ILE A 39 10.77 -13.35 -5.96
C ILE A 39 11.09 -12.08 -5.15
N PRO A 40 12.37 -11.84 -4.82
CA PRO A 40 12.80 -10.59 -4.22
C PRO A 40 12.37 -9.38 -5.05
N ILE A 41 11.90 -8.33 -4.39
CA ILE A 41 11.63 -7.04 -5.01
C ILE A 41 12.96 -6.33 -5.25
N ASP A 42 13.07 -5.59 -6.34
CA ASP A 42 14.26 -4.83 -6.67
C ASP A 42 14.59 -3.78 -5.60
N THR A 43 15.88 -3.60 -5.34
CA THR A 43 16.37 -2.58 -4.41
C THR A 43 16.33 -1.15 -4.98
N MET A 44 16.06 -1.01 -6.27
CA MET A 44 15.87 0.27 -6.95
C MET A 44 14.53 0.24 -7.67
N THR A 45 13.69 1.18 -7.36
CA THR A 45 12.38 1.31 -7.98
C THR A 45 12.00 2.79 -8.07
N ASN A 46 10.86 3.09 -8.67
CA ASN A 46 10.38 4.46 -8.81
C ASN A 46 8.86 4.54 -8.71
N LEU A 47 8.37 5.71 -8.35
CA LEU A 47 6.99 6.10 -8.58
C LEU A 47 6.86 6.69 -9.99
N ASN A 48 5.81 6.31 -10.69
CA ASN A 48 5.36 7.02 -11.87
C ASN A 48 4.47 8.19 -11.45
N VAL A 49 4.67 9.34 -12.08
CA VAL A 49 3.93 10.56 -11.80
C VAL A 49 3.02 10.87 -13.00
N HIS A 50 1.74 11.02 -12.73
CA HIS A 50 0.74 11.30 -13.74
C HIS A 50 0.10 12.67 -13.52
N ASN A 51 -0.29 13.31 -14.60
CA ASN A 51 -0.91 14.65 -14.62
C ASN A 51 0.00 15.79 -14.10
N HIS A 52 1.31 15.58 -14.06
CA HIS A 52 2.25 16.64 -13.73
C HIS A 52 2.99 17.14 -14.98
N PRO A 53 3.12 18.46 -15.19
CA PRO A 53 3.63 19.01 -16.47
C PRO A 53 5.09 18.67 -16.77
N SER A 54 5.92 18.40 -15.74
CA SER A 54 7.36 18.21 -15.92
C SER A 54 7.93 17.01 -15.15
N LEU A 55 7.32 16.60 -14.04
CA LEU A 55 7.79 15.47 -13.23
C LEU A 55 7.13 14.19 -13.75
N GLN A 56 7.94 13.23 -14.20
CA GLN A 56 7.45 11.96 -14.76
C GLN A 56 7.66 10.78 -13.80
N THR A 57 8.75 10.83 -13.03
CA THR A 57 9.13 9.75 -12.13
C THR A 57 9.80 10.29 -10.87
N ILE A 58 9.69 9.55 -9.78
CA ILE A 58 10.37 9.81 -8.51
C ILE A 58 11.15 8.55 -8.14
N ASN A 59 12.48 8.66 -8.06
CA ASN A 59 13.32 7.53 -7.66
C ASN A 59 13.11 7.21 -6.18
N LEU A 60 13.07 5.92 -5.88
CA LEU A 60 12.93 5.38 -4.54
C LEU A 60 14.18 4.60 -4.18
N ASN A 61 14.75 4.91 -3.04
CA ASN A 61 15.89 4.21 -2.46
C ASN A 61 15.37 3.17 -1.47
N TYR A 62 15.87 1.95 -1.56
CA TYR A 62 15.60 0.92 -0.57
C TYR A 62 16.20 1.34 0.79
N ILE A 63 15.42 1.21 1.84
CA ILE A 63 15.82 1.54 3.20
C ILE A 63 16.10 0.26 3.98
N GLU A 64 15.08 -0.60 4.12
CA GLU A 64 15.17 -1.85 4.90
C GLU A 64 14.06 -2.81 4.54
N SER A 65 14.22 -4.07 4.97
CA SER A 65 13.12 -5.02 5.02
C SER A 65 12.98 -5.61 6.42
N ASN A 66 11.74 -5.90 6.79
CA ASN A 66 11.37 -6.44 8.09
C ASN A 66 10.50 -7.68 7.92
N ASP A 67 10.80 -8.71 8.70
CA ASP A 67 9.90 -9.87 8.82
C ASP A 67 8.76 -9.51 9.78
N ILE A 68 7.57 -9.34 9.21
CA ILE A 68 6.34 -9.02 9.95
C ILE A 68 5.39 -10.21 10.05
N SER A 69 5.92 -11.41 9.88
CA SER A 69 5.16 -12.64 9.92
C SER A 69 4.39 -12.80 11.23
N PRO A 70 3.19 -13.39 11.19
CA PRO A 70 2.38 -13.55 12.37
C PRO A 70 3.06 -14.49 13.38
N GLN A 71 3.01 -14.14 14.65
CA GLN A 71 3.47 -14.98 15.75
C GLN A 71 2.25 -15.64 16.38
N CYS A 72 2.18 -16.96 16.29
CA CYS A 72 1.14 -17.74 16.94
C CYS A 72 1.70 -18.44 18.18
N ASN A 73 1.10 -18.19 19.33
CA ASN A 73 1.32 -19.01 20.52
C ASN A 73 0.43 -20.25 20.43
N THR A 74 1.00 -21.42 20.33
CA THR A 74 0.25 -22.68 20.41
C THR A 74 -0.06 -23.01 21.88
N ILE A 75 -1.16 -23.73 22.09
CA ILE A 75 -1.61 -24.19 23.43
C ILE A 75 -0.54 -25.04 24.13
N ASP A 76 0.35 -25.66 23.37
CA ASP A 76 1.42 -26.54 23.87
C ASP A 76 2.74 -25.80 24.17
N GLY A 77 2.73 -24.47 24.18
CA GLY A 77 3.92 -23.67 24.47
C GLY A 77 4.99 -23.69 23.35
N GLN A 78 4.69 -24.27 22.21
CA GLN A 78 5.51 -24.18 21.02
C GLN A 78 5.06 -22.95 20.22
N ASN A 79 5.91 -21.94 20.18
CA ASN A 79 5.68 -20.79 19.31
C ASN A 79 5.88 -21.25 17.86
N MET A 80 4.79 -21.39 17.11
CA MET A 80 4.90 -21.49 15.66
C MET A 80 5.16 -20.08 15.14
N MET A 81 6.41 -19.81 14.83
CA MET A 81 6.82 -18.59 14.17
C MET A 81 6.89 -18.86 12.67
N TYR A 82 6.05 -18.18 11.92
CA TYR A 82 6.28 -18.04 10.49
C TYR A 82 7.44 -17.06 10.33
N SER A 83 8.42 -17.39 9.51
CA SER A 83 9.58 -16.53 9.30
C SER A 83 10.07 -16.62 7.86
N CYS A 84 10.49 -15.49 7.33
CA CYS A 84 11.07 -15.37 6.00
C CYS A 84 12.46 -16.00 5.88
N GLY A 85 13.22 -16.02 6.95
CA GLY A 85 14.61 -16.52 6.98
C GLY A 85 14.85 -17.54 8.07
N GLY A 86 15.57 -18.61 7.73
CA GLY A 86 15.84 -19.74 8.61
C GLY A 86 16.35 -19.37 9.98
N ASN A 87 15.68 -19.88 10.97
CA ASN A 87 16.20 -20.39 12.22
C ASN A 87 17.20 -19.60 13.06
N ASN A 88 16.70 -18.73 13.91
CA ASN A 88 17.38 -18.58 15.19
C ASN A 88 16.74 -19.40 16.34
N LEU A 89 15.66 -20.15 16.09
CA LEU A 89 14.91 -20.89 17.12
C LEU A 89 14.62 -22.36 16.78
N GLY A 90 15.32 -22.97 15.81
CA GLY A 90 15.22 -24.41 15.57
C GLY A 90 14.01 -24.88 14.76
N TYR A 91 13.16 -24.00 14.27
CA TYR A 91 12.11 -24.30 13.32
C TYR A 91 12.52 -23.82 11.93
N SER A 92 12.61 -24.73 10.98
CA SER A 92 12.78 -24.38 9.58
C SER A 92 11.45 -23.86 9.05
N GLY A 93 11.18 -22.59 9.27
CA GLY A 93 10.16 -21.88 8.53
C GLY A 93 10.53 -21.98 7.05
N ASN A 94 9.69 -22.61 6.25
CA ASN A 94 9.87 -22.71 4.82
C ASN A 94 9.31 -21.46 4.10
N GLY A 95 9.07 -20.37 4.84
CA GLY A 95 8.50 -19.12 4.32
C GLY A 95 7.00 -19.18 4.04
N VAL A 96 6.33 -20.31 4.15
CA VAL A 96 4.88 -20.42 3.91
C VAL A 96 4.11 -19.61 4.93
N GLY A 97 3.29 -18.65 4.46
CA GLY A 97 2.51 -17.75 5.31
C GLY A 97 3.34 -16.68 6.02
N ALA A 98 4.63 -16.59 5.74
CA ALA A 98 5.51 -15.54 6.23
C ALA A 98 5.42 -14.29 5.34
N VAL A 99 5.49 -13.12 5.96
CA VAL A 99 5.32 -11.83 5.28
C VAL A 99 6.49 -10.92 5.56
N GLU A 100 7.04 -10.36 4.49
CA GLU A 100 8.11 -9.39 4.52
C GLU A 100 7.59 -8.03 4.11
N GLU A 101 7.97 -7.02 4.89
CA GLU A 101 7.75 -5.61 4.61
C GLU A 101 9.01 -5.04 3.98
N HIS A 102 8.89 -4.37 2.84
CA HIS A 102 9.96 -3.61 2.21
C HIS A 102 9.65 -2.12 2.28
N ILE A 103 10.62 -1.34 2.76
CA ILE A 103 10.47 0.11 2.92
C ILE A 103 11.40 0.82 1.94
N TYR A 104 10.81 1.71 1.16
CA TYR A 104 11.50 2.59 0.22
C TYR A 104 11.22 4.04 0.53
N ARG A 105 12.17 4.89 0.19
CA ARG A 105 12.05 6.33 0.40
C ARG A 105 12.68 7.11 -0.74
N SER A 106 12.04 8.21 -1.15
CA SER A 106 12.62 9.14 -2.11
C SER A 106 13.65 10.06 -1.45
N ASP A 107 14.50 10.66 -2.27
CA ASP A 107 15.17 11.90 -1.87
C ASP A 107 14.12 13.02 -1.69
N THR A 108 14.56 14.16 -1.16
CA THR A 108 13.72 15.35 -1.05
C THR A 108 13.45 15.93 -2.44
N ILE A 109 12.18 16.16 -2.77
CA ILE A 109 11.75 16.58 -4.10
C ILE A 109 10.90 17.84 -3.99
N ARG A 110 11.23 18.84 -4.81
CA ARG A 110 10.37 20.00 -4.96
C ARG A 110 9.37 19.71 -6.08
N ILE A 111 8.10 19.75 -5.77
CA ILE A 111 7.01 19.62 -6.75
C ILE A 111 6.53 21.01 -7.10
N ILE A 112 6.71 21.40 -8.37
CA ILE A 112 6.47 22.77 -8.83
C ILE A 112 5.09 22.87 -9.48
N GLY A 113 4.31 23.86 -9.07
CA GLY A 113 3.00 24.16 -9.61
C GLY A 113 1.87 23.71 -8.69
N SER A 114 0.67 23.69 -9.22
CA SER A 114 -0.54 23.21 -8.54
C SER A 114 -1.25 22.20 -9.44
N PRO A 115 -1.81 21.12 -8.90
CA PRO A 115 -2.59 20.18 -9.69
C PRO A 115 -3.89 20.83 -10.17
N ASP A 116 -4.46 20.28 -11.22
CA ASP A 116 -5.83 20.54 -11.61
C ASP A 116 -6.80 19.71 -10.72
N LEU A 117 -8.10 19.77 -11.02
CA LEU A 117 -9.13 19.06 -10.25
C LEU A 117 -9.00 17.53 -10.29
N ASN A 118 -8.22 16.99 -11.22
CA ASN A 118 -7.95 15.55 -11.27
C ASN A 118 -6.83 15.15 -10.29
N GLY A 119 -6.03 16.10 -9.81
CA GLY A 119 -4.91 15.85 -8.92
C GLY A 119 -3.65 15.36 -9.64
N TRP A 120 -2.55 15.32 -8.93
CA TRP A 120 -1.34 14.60 -9.34
C TRP A 120 -1.36 13.21 -8.76
N HIS A 121 -1.21 12.19 -9.62
CA HIS A 121 -1.24 10.80 -9.19
C HIS A 121 0.17 10.23 -9.16
N PHE A 122 0.49 9.52 -8.10
CA PHE A 122 1.75 8.82 -7.91
C PHE A 122 1.44 7.33 -7.79
N THR A 123 2.02 6.53 -8.68
CA THR A 123 1.77 5.10 -8.72
C THR A 123 3.06 4.30 -8.61
N TRP A 124 2.98 3.20 -7.90
CA TRP A 124 3.97 2.14 -7.93
C TRP A 124 3.31 0.88 -8.46
N SER A 125 3.96 0.21 -9.40
CA SER A 125 3.39 -0.99 -10.02
C SER A 125 4.46 -2.05 -10.22
N ASP A 126 4.08 -3.31 -10.04
CA ASP A 126 4.93 -4.46 -10.31
C ASP A 126 4.08 -5.71 -10.57
N CYS A 127 4.66 -6.73 -11.17
CA CYS A 127 4.08 -8.07 -11.35
C CYS A 127 4.54 -8.97 -10.19
N CYS A 128 3.85 -9.94 -9.76
CA CYS A 128 2.51 -10.39 -10.02
C CYS A 128 1.86 -10.70 -8.68
N ARG A 129 0.53 -10.80 -8.66
CA ARG A 129 -0.21 -11.16 -7.45
C ARG A 129 0.03 -12.60 -7.05
N ASN A 130 -0.20 -12.89 -5.77
CA ASN A 130 -0.15 -14.25 -5.27
C ASN A 130 -1.27 -15.09 -5.89
N GLY A 131 -0.90 -16.22 -6.52
CA GLY A 131 -1.85 -17.14 -7.15
C GLY A 131 -2.79 -17.85 -6.19
N SER A 132 -2.54 -17.76 -4.88
CA SER A 132 -3.42 -18.33 -3.85
C SER A 132 -4.58 -17.42 -3.46
N ILE A 133 -4.69 -16.23 -4.04
CA ILE A 133 -5.83 -15.34 -3.84
C ILE A 133 -7.06 -15.97 -4.47
N ILE A 134 -8.10 -16.23 -3.67
CA ILE A 134 -9.30 -16.99 -4.11
C ILE A 134 -10.47 -16.11 -4.54
N ASN A 135 -10.46 -14.84 -4.17
CA ASN A 135 -11.55 -13.91 -4.46
C ASN A 135 -11.32 -13.07 -5.73
N ILE A 136 -10.17 -13.20 -6.37
CA ILE A 136 -9.83 -12.58 -7.66
C ILE A 136 -9.78 -13.68 -8.72
N ASP A 137 -10.36 -13.42 -9.90
CA ASP A 137 -10.32 -14.36 -11.02
C ASP A 137 -8.91 -14.41 -11.63
N ASN A 138 -8.29 -15.60 -11.64
CA ASN A 138 -6.96 -15.83 -12.19
C ASN A 138 -5.88 -14.82 -11.74
N PRO A 139 -5.63 -14.66 -10.43
CA PRO A 139 -4.78 -13.60 -9.89
C PRO A 139 -3.36 -13.57 -10.46
N ASN A 140 -2.80 -14.71 -10.88
CA ASN A 140 -1.47 -14.79 -11.51
C ASN A 140 -1.36 -14.03 -12.85
N ASN A 141 -2.48 -13.68 -13.47
CA ASN A 141 -2.50 -12.96 -14.75
C ASN A 141 -2.44 -11.44 -14.56
N TYR A 142 -2.47 -10.97 -13.34
CA TYR A 142 -2.55 -9.55 -13.02
C TYR A 142 -1.38 -9.11 -12.16
N GLY A 143 -0.94 -7.89 -12.43
CA GLY A 143 0.00 -7.19 -11.59
C GLY A 143 -0.65 -6.51 -10.40
N PHE A 144 0.08 -5.61 -9.82
CA PHE A 144 -0.29 -4.90 -8.60
C PHE A 144 0.07 -3.43 -8.75
N THR A 145 -0.87 -2.53 -8.47
CA THR A 145 -0.64 -1.09 -8.47
C THR A 145 -1.10 -0.46 -7.16
N LEU A 146 -0.19 0.26 -6.52
CA LEU A 146 -0.49 1.21 -5.45
C LEU A 146 -0.66 2.60 -6.05
N ARG A 147 -1.50 3.41 -5.42
CA ARG A 147 -1.76 4.78 -5.85
C ARG A 147 -1.94 5.70 -4.65
N THR A 148 -1.34 6.88 -4.72
CA THR A 148 -1.72 8.05 -3.90
C THR A 148 -1.98 9.23 -4.82
N THR A 149 -2.82 10.17 -4.38
CA THR A 149 -3.20 11.34 -5.21
C THR A 149 -3.13 12.59 -4.35
N MET A 150 -2.47 13.61 -4.89
CA MET A 150 -2.42 14.94 -4.30
C MET A 150 -3.40 15.85 -5.05
N TYR A 151 -4.51 16.19 -4.40
CA TYR A 151 -5.54 17.05 -4.97
C TYR A 151 -5.25 18.52 -4.70
N PRO A 152 -5.78 19.46 -5.52
CA PRO A 152 -5.70 20.87 -5.22
C PRO A 152 -6.63 21.23 -4.06
N PHE A 153 -6.18 22.19 -3.28
CA PHE A 153 -7.01 22.89 -2.30
C PHE A 153 -6.93 24.38 -2.55
N VAL A 154 -8.05 25.07 -2.39
CA VAL A 154 -8.09 26.53 -2.49
C VAL A 154 -8.43 27.09 -1.11
N ASP A 155 -7.50 27.83 -0.53
CA ASP A 155 -7.69 28.43 0.78
C ASP A 155 -8.67 29.63 0.74
N SER A 156 -8.98 30.18 1.91
CA SER A 156 -9.90 31.33 2.05
C SER A 156 -9.38 32.63 1.38
N SER A 157 -8.10 32.68 1.04
CA SER A 157 -7.46 33.79 0.33
C SER A 157 -7.49 33.59 -1.20
N GLY A 158 -7.97 32.45 -1.69
CA GLY A 158 -8.03 32.09 -3.10
C GLY A 158 -6.71 31.57 -3.66
N ILE A 159 -5.75 31.20 -2.80
CA ILE A 159 -4.50 30.57 -3.21
C ILE A 159 -4.74 29.07 -3.39
N THR A 160 -4.31 28.52 -4.53
CA THR A 160 -4.38 27.09 -4.80
C THR A 160 -3.12 26.42 -4.29
N TRP A 161 -3.29 25.37 -3.50
CA TRP A 161 -2.25 24.54 -2.94
C TRP A 161 -2.22 23.16 -3.61
N PRO A 162 -1.08 22.44 -3.59
CA PRO A 162 0.23 22.94 -3.18
C PRO A 162 0.70 24.09 -4.04
N ASN A 163 1.45 25.00 -3.47
CA ASN A 163 2.18 26.01 -4.19
C ASN A 163 3.66 25.94 -3.82
N ASN A 164 4.54 26.43 -4.65
CA ASN A 164 5.96 26.07 -4.74
C ASN A 164 6.82 26.19 -3.46
N ASP A 165 6.37 26.87 -2.42
CA ASP A 165 7.28 27.37 -1.38
C ASP A 165 6.85 27.01 0.06
N GLU A 166 5.67 26.42 0.26
CA GLU A 166 5.14 26.12 1.57
C GLU A 166 4.56 24.72 1.61
N CYS A 167 4.63 24.09 2.77
CA CYS A 167 3.95 22.86 3.02
C CYS A 167 2.45 23.07 3.06
N PHE A 168 1.73 22.22 2.37
CA PHE A 168 0.29 22.29 2.26
C PHE A 168 -0.38 21.14 3.00
N ASP A 169 0.14 19.92 2.81
CA ASP A 169 -0.56 18.71 3.20
C ASP A 169 0.42 17.55 3.30
N ASN A 170 0.21 16.67 4.26
CA ASN A 170 0.82 15.35 4.34
C ASN A 170 -0.24 14.30 4.02
N SER A 171 0.14 13.22 3.41
CA SER A 171 -0.82 12.12 3.25
C SER A 171 -1.14 11.49 4.61
N PRO A 172 -2.37 11.02 4.81
CA PRO A 172 -2.68 10.20 5.96
C PRO A 172 -1.76 8.96 6.03
N VAL A 173 -1.48 8.49 7.23
CA VAL A 173 -0.67 7.29 7.47
C VAL A 173 -1.46 6.28 8.28
N PHE A 174 -1.23 4.99 8.04
CA PHE A 174 -1.75 3.91 8.85
C PHE A 174 -0.75 3.56 9.95
N TYR A 175 -1.16 3.71 11.23
CA TYR A 175 -0.32 3.28 12.35
C TYR A 175 -0.33 1.77 12.55
N GLU A 176 -1.48 1.15 12.29
CA GLU A 176 -1.62 -0.30 12.37
C GLU A 176 -1.22 -0.93 11.05
N LYS A 177 -0.14 -1.71 11.06
CA LYS A 177 0.28 -2.50 9.90
C LYS A 177 -0.84 -3.49 9.54
N PRO A 178 -1.02 -3.82 8.26
CA PRO A 178 -1.96 -4.84 7.84
C PRO A 178 -1.69 -6.14 8.61
N ARG A 179 -2.73 -6.71 9.20
CA ARG A 179 -2.60 -8.02 9.85
C ARG A 179 -2.42 -9.08 8.79
N THR A 180 -1.39 -9.86 8.93
CA THR A 180 -1.07 -10.95 7.99
C THR A 180 -1.98 -12.16 8.15
N ILE A 181 -2.60 -12.32 9.32
CA ILE A 181 -3.66 -13.29 9.58
C ILE A 181 -4.82 -12.57 10.24
N LEU A 182 -5.97 -12.63 9.62
CA LEU A 182 -7.24 -12.22 10.19
C LEU A 182 -7.99 -13.50 10.59
N GLU A 183 -8.13 -13.73 11.88
CA GLU A 183 -9.04 -14.76 12.35
C GLU A 183 -10.47 -14.22 12.21
N THR A 184 -11.15 -14.64 11.17
CA THR A 184 -12.59 -14.45 11.03
C THR A 184 -13.36 -15.37 11.98
N ASN A 185 -12.64 -15.99 12.90
CA ASN A 185 -13.08 -17.10 13.70
C ASN A 185 -13.78 -16.63 14.97
N ASN A 186 -14.97 -16.16 14.85
CA ASN A 186 -15.91 -16.38 15.92
C ASN A 186 -17.16 -17.04 15.36
N GLY A 187 -17.00 -18.35 15.22
CA GLY A 187 -18.11 -19.26 15.06
C GLY A 187 -19.03 -18.77 13.94
N TYR A 188 -18.73 -19.16 12.76
CA TYR A 188 -19.73 -19.21 11.72
C TYR A 188 -20.84 -20.15 12.13
N ASN A 189 -21.54 -19.76 13.16
CA ASN A 189 -22.88 -20.24 13.42
C ASN A 189 -23.77 -19.38 12.54
N SER A 190 -24.43 -20.00 11.61
CA SER A 190 -25.37 -19.40 10.66
C SER A 190 -26.48 -18.52 11.30
N SER A 191 -26.45 -18.32 12.59
CA SER A 191 -27.32 -17.46 13.37
C SER A 191 -26.69 -16.15 13.83
N SER A 192 -25.40 -15.89 13.56
CA SER A 192 -24.68 -14.71 14.06
C SER A 192 -24.23 -13.78 12.93
N ILE A 193 -25.12 -13.49 11.99
CA ILE A 193 -24.92 -12.48 10.94
C ILE A 193 -24.67 -11.05 11.53
N LEU A 194 -24.71 -10.89 12.84
CA LEU A 194 -24.64 -9.58 13.50
C LEU A 194 -23.27 -9.22 14.07
N ASN A 195 -22.30 -10.11 14.07
CA ASN A 195 -20.96 -9.81 14.54
C ASN A 195 -19.99 -9.77 13.37
N GLY A 196 -20.12 -8.74 12.56
CA GLY A 196 -19.16 -8.47 11.50
C GLY A 196 -17.74 -8.30 12.07
N PHE A 197 -16.74 -8.74 11.29
CA PHE A 197 -15.35 -8.46 11.58
C PHE A 197 -15.14 -6.94 11.49
N THR A 198 -14.54 -6.36 12.51
CA THR A 198 -14.16 -4.94 12.53
C THR A 198 -12.64 -4.84 12.67
N TYR A 199 -12.02 -4.16 11.75
CA TYR A 199 -10.60 -3.86 11.78
C TYR A 199 -10.39 -2.37 11.51
N SER A 200 -9.52 -1.74 12.28
CA SER A 200 -9.10 -0.36 12.06
C SER A 200 -7.61 -0.33 11.77
N HIS A 201 -7.23 0.31 10.67
CA HIS A 201 -5.83 0.62 10.38
C HIS A 201 -5.30 1.75 11.26
N ASN A 202 -6.14 2.38 12.07
CA ASN A 202 -5.79 3.52 12.91
C ASN A 202 -5.09 4.61 12.09
N ALA A 203 -5.77 5.08 11.05
CA ALA A 203 -5.23 6.13 10.22
C ALA A 203 -5.16 7.46 10.99
N TYR A 204 -4.11 8.18 10.71
CA TYR A 204 -3.83 9.47 11.31
C TYR A 204 -3.44 10.47 10.21
N ASP A 205 -3.98 11.65 10.32
CA ASP A 205 -3.63 12.81 9.52
C ASP A 205 -2.92 13.83 10.39
N GLN A 206 -1.77 14.33 9.92
CA GLN A 206 -0.92 15.22 10.74
C GLN A 206 -1.56 16.59 10.91
N GLU A 207 -2.29 17.07 9.92
CA GLU A 207 -3.01 18.33 9.91
C GLU A 207 -4.37 18.21 10.62
N LEU A 208 -4.74 17.00 11.04
CA LEU A 208 -6.01 16.65 11.69
C LEU A 208 -7.22 16.81 10.77
N ASP A 209 -7.03 16.57 9.49
CA ASP A 209 -8.10 16.58 8.53
C ASP A 209 -9.08 15.42 8.73
N SER A 210 -10.29 15.61 8.24
CA SER A 210 -11.34 14.60 8.37
C SER A 210 -11.07 13.44 7.42
N LEU A 211 -10.85 12.25 7.96
CA LEU A 211 -10.61 11.03 7.20
C LEU A 211 -11.89 10.28 6.88
N SER A 212 -11.97 9.76 5.66
CA SER A 212 -12.99 8.80 5.25
C SER A 212 -12.35 7.54 4.69
N TYR A 213 -13.06 6.42 4.77
CA TYR A 213 -12.57 5.13 4.30
C TYR A 213 -13.57 4.54 3.31
N GLU A 214 -13.03 4.02 2.22
CA GLU A 214 -13.83 3.27 1.26
C GLU A 214 -13.03 2.09 0.71
N PHE A 215 -13.72 1.05 0.29
CA PHE A 215 -13.11 -0.01 -0.48
C PHE A 215 -12.96 0.43 -1.92
N ALA A 216 -11.83 0.08 -2.53
CA ALA A 216 -11.57 0.34 -3.94
C ALA A 216 -11.23 -0.98 -4.67
N PRO A 217 -11.49 -1.07 -5.97
CA PRO A 217 -11.08 -2.23 -6.74
C PRO A 217 -9.55 -2.34 -6.78
N PRO A 218 -9.00 -3.57 -6.69
CA PRO A 218 -7.58 -3.79 -6.93
C PRO A 218 -7.23 -3.45 -8.37
N LEU A 219 -6.06 -2.84 -8.58
CA LEU A 219 -5.61 -2.38 -9.89
C LEU A 219 -4.52 -3.29 -10.46
N ASP A 220 -4.54 -3.48 -11.77
CA ASP A 220 -3.48 -4.14 -12.54
C ASP A 220 -2.25 -3.24 -12.69
N GLU A 221 -1.11 -3.81 -13.10
CA GLU A 221 0.19 -3.10 -13.24
C GLU A 221 0.26 -2.18 -14.45
N SER A 222 -0.54 -2.39 -15.47
CA SER A 222 -0.43 -1.68 -16.74
C SER A 222 -1.67 -0.88 -17.10
N GLY A 223 -1.45 0.21 -17.86
CA GLY A 223 -2.55 0.98 -18.43
C GLY A 223 -3.23 1.95 -17.45
N TYR A 224 -2.56 2.31 -16.35
CA TYR A 224 -3.12 3.29 -15.42
C TYR A 224 -3.44 4.61 -16.12
N ASP A 225 -4.67 5.06 -15.96
CA ASP A 225 -5.18 6.32 -16.50
C ASP A 225 -5.70 7.21 -15.35
N TYR A 226 -5.07 8.36 -15.15
CA TYR A 226 -5.44 9.29 -14.08
C TYR A 226 -6.83 9.93 -14.30
N LEU A 227 -7.31 10.00 -15.54
CA LEU A 227 -8.67 10.46 -15.86
C LEU A 227 -9.74 9.40 -15.56
N ASN A 228 -9.34 8.15 -15.53
CA ASN A 228 -10.18 7.01 -15.15
C ASN A 228 -9.39 6.06 -14.23
N PRO A 229 -9.19 6.43 -12.97
CA PRO A 229 -8.25 5.74 -12.07
C PRO A 229 -8.56 4.28 -11.77
N ASN A 230 -9.76 3.81 -12.10
CA ASN A 230 -10.19 2.43 -11.94
C ASN A 230 -10.27 1.68 -13.29
N SER A 231 -9.69 2.24 -14.37
CA SER A 231 -9.71 1.62 -15.71
C SER A 231 -9.05 0.24 -15.75
N THR A 232 -8.10 -0.01 -14.87
CA THR A 232 -7.37 -1.28 -14.75
C THR A 232 -7.86 -2.16 -13.60
N ALA A 233 -9.10 -1.94 -13.14
CA ALA A 233 -9.70 -2.72 -12.07
C ALA A 233 -9.75 -4.22 -12.41
N ILE A 234 -9.29 -5.04 -11.48
CA ILE A 234 -9.22 -6.49 -11.62
C ILE A 234 -10.58 -7.10 -11.21
N PRO A 235 -11.12 -8.05 -11.99
CA PRO A 235 -12.41 -8.67 -11.68
C PRO A 235 -12.33 -9.60 -10.46
N PHE A 236 -13.36 -9.57 -9.66
CA PHE A 236 -13.57 -10.52 -8.57
C PHE A 236 -14.34 -11.75 -9.06
N VAL A 237 -14.10 -12.87 -8.40
CA VAL A 237 -14.91 -14.09 -8.57
C VAL A 237 -16.23 -13.92 -7.79
N PRO A 238 -17.40 -14.08 -8.41
CA PRO A 238 -18.66 -14.03 -7.68
C PRO A 238 -18.70 -15.07 -6.53
N PRO A 239 -19.25 -14.74 -5.35
CA PRO A 239 -20.02 -13.53 -5.03
C PRO A 239 -19.19 -12.33 -4.56
N PHE A 240 -17.87 -12.40 -4.61
CA PHE A 240 -17.00 -11.35 -4.12
C PHE A 240 -17.03 -10.10 -5.00
N SER A 241 -16.77 -8.97 -4.39
CA SER A 241 -16.60 -7.67 -5.03
C SER A 241 -15.67 -6.81 -4.17
N TYR A 242 -15.27 -5.63 -4.65
CA TYR A 242 -14.48 -4.71 -3.84
C TYR A 242 -15.24 -4.21 -2.58
N ASN A 243 -16.57 -4.21 -2.59
CA ASN A 243 -17.38 -3.88 -1.41
C ASN A 243 -17.63 -5.08 -0.48
N ILE A 244 -17.41 -6.30 -0.98
CA ILE A 244 -17.58 -7.56 -0.26
C ILE A 244 -16.37 -8.44 -0.63
N PRO A 245 -15.16 -8.09 -0.16
CA PRO A 245 -13.95 -8.76 -0.61
C PRO A 245 -13.71 -10.12 0.06
N ILE A 246 -14.39 -10.41 1.18
CA ILE A 246 -14.29 -11.64 2.00
C ILE A 246 -15.65 -12.11 2.46
#